data_772b3aefe53a9cfe0cea366a5ff8564b
#
_entry.id   772b3aefe53a9cfe0cea366a5ff8564b
#
_cell.length_a   1.000
_cell.length_b   1.000
_cell.length_c   1.000
_cell.angle_alpha   90.00
_cell.angle_beta   90.00
_cell.angle_gamma   90.00
#
_symmetry.space_group_name_H-M   'P 1'
#
loop_
_entity.id
_entity.type
_entity.pdbx_description
1 polymer ?
#
loop_
_entity_poly.entity_id
_entity_poly.type
_entity_poly.pdbx_seq_one_letter_code
_entity_poly.pdbx_strand_id
1 'polypeptide(L)'
;DCSQSRGLGDVYKRQDTICDPSSVEALPALSVDEPTVSMTFQVNDSPFAGREGKFITSRNIKERLEKELISNVALRVEDGDSPDKFVVSGRGELHLSVLIESMRREGFELAICKPQVIQKEVDGEIHEPFEQIVIDIEDTHQGAVMEELGPRKAEVQNIESDNKGRVKLEFIAPSRGIIGFRLSLIHI
;
A
#
# COMPACT_ATOMS: atom_id res chain seq x y z
N ASP A 1 25.04 -4.30 -1.34
CA ASP A 1 26.11 -3.30 -1.42
C ASP A 1 26.41 -2.79 -0.02
N CYS A 2 27.60 -3.14 0.48
CA CYS A 2 28.10 -2.58 1.73
C CYS A 2 28.63 -1.19 1.42
N SER A 3 27.82 -0.15 1.64
CA SER A 3 28.28 1.22 1.43
C SER A 3 29.22 1.60 2.55
N GLN A 4 30.45 1.99 2.22
CA GLN A 4 31.38 2.57 3.18
C GLN A 4 30.80 3.91 3.67
N SER A 5 30.44 3.97 4.92
CA SER A 5 30.02 5.21 5.59
C SER A 5 31.13 6.28 5.45
N ARG A 6 30.81 7.36 4.77
CA ARG A 6 31.66 8.55 4.64
C ARG A 6 31.06 9.71 5.41
N GLY A 7 31.18 9.66 6.74
CA GLY A 7 30.89 10.82 7.59
C GLY A 7 29.51 10.88 8.24
N LEU A 8 29.37 11.80 9.16
CA LEU A 8 28.17 12.13 9.95
C LEU A 8 27.07 12.76 9.10
N GLY A 9 26.37 11.99 8.29
CA GLY A 9 25.30 12.48 7.42
C GLY A 9 24.71 11.46 6.47
N ASP A 10 25.28 10.25 6.41
CA ASP A 10 24.76 9.20 5.56
C ASP A 10 23.44 8.67 6.13
N VAL A 11 22.41 8.70 5.32
CA VAL A 11 21.09 8.16 5.67
C VAL A 11 21.08 6.67 5.38
N TYR A 12 21.03 5.86 6.45
CA TYR A 12 20.94 4.41 6.33
C TYR A 12 19.51 4.00 6.00
N LYS A 13 19.35 3.15 5.01
CA LYS A 13 18.08 2.46 4.74
C LYS A 13 17.94 1.27 5.70
N ARG A 14 16.71 0.88 6.02
CA ARG A 14 16.45 -0.28 6.92
C ARG A 14 17.05 -1.60 6.43
N GLN A 15 17.41 -1.69 5.15
CA GLN A 15 18.00 -2.87 4.54
C GLN A 15 19.51 -2.81 4.40
N ASP A 16 20.15 -1.73 4.87
CA ASP A 16 21.60 -1.63 4.82
C ASP A 16 22.23 -2.50 5.92
N THR A 17 23.24 -3.26 5.57
CA THR A 17 24.00 -4.07 6.53
C THR A 17 25.12 -3.21 7.11
N ILE A 18 25.17 -3.11 8.44
CA ILE A 18 26.29 -2.50 9.16
C ILE A 18 27.26 -3.62 9.53
N CYS A 19 28.49 -3.54 9.03
CA CYS A 19 29.52 -4.55 9.27
C CYS A 19 30.85 -3.92 9.68
N ASP A 20 31.77 -4.75 10.19
CA ASP A 20 33.14 -4.35 10.50
C ASP A 20 33.87 -3.97 9.20
N PRO A 21 34.57 -2.84 9.15
CA PRO A 21 35.35 -2.43 7.97
C PRO A 21 36.42 -3.42 7.52
N SER A 22 36.88 -4.27 8.44
CA SER A 22 37.89 -5.32 8.17
C SER A 22 37.29 -6.61 7.60
N SER A 23 35.97 -6.84 7.78
CA SER A 23 35.23 -8.01 7.30
C SER A 23 33.90 -7.57 6.74
N VAL A 24 33.90 -7.22 5.43
CA VAL A 24 32.72 -6.72 4.74
C VAL A 24 31.90 -7.90 4.23
N GLU A 25 30.90 -8.32 5.04
CA GLU A 25 29.91 -9.34 4.67
C GLU A 25 28.51 -8.72 4.66
N ALA A 26 27.90 -8.62 3.48
CA ALA A 26 26.52 -8.18 3.35
C ALA A 26 25.54 -9.34 3.64
N LEU A 27 24.57 -9.10 4.51
CA LEU A 27 23.46 -10.02 4.70
C LEU A 27 22.57 -10.02 3.44
N PRO A 28 21.90 -11.17 3.14
CA PRO A 28 20.96 -11.21 2.01
C PRO A 28 19.86 -10.17 2.17
N ALA A 29 19.56 -9.43 1.12
CA ALA A 29 18.51 -8.44 1.12
C ALA A 29 17.16 -9.09 1.41
N LEU A 30 16.37 -8.46 2.29
CA LEU A 30 15.00 -8.92 2.54
C LEU A 30 14.14 -8.64 1.31
N SER A 31 13.55 -9.68 0.74
CA SER A 31 12.55 -9.55 -0.30
C SER A 31 11.23 -9.10 0.34
N VAL A 32 10.68 -8.02 -0.17
CA VAL A 32 9.35 -7.53 0.20
C VAL A 32 8.43 -7.77 -0.99
N ASP A 33 7.20 -8.23 -0.70
CA ASP A 33 6.20 -8.43 -1.74
C ASP A 33 6.01 -7.18 -2.57
N GLU A 34 5.82 -7.36 -3.87
CA GLU A 34 5.61 -6.26 -4.78
C GLU A 34 4.29 -5.53 -4.49
N PRO A 35 4.24 -4.21 -4.75
CA PRO A 35 3.01 -3.46 -4.53
C PRO A 35 1.90 -3.94 -5.48
N THR A 36 0.67 -4.03 -4.97
CA THR A 36 -0.52 -4.45 -5.71
C THR A 36 -1.43 -3.29 -6.09
N VAL A 37 -1.35 -2.17 -5.37
CA VAL A 37 -2.21 -1.00 -5.56
C VAL A 37 -1.37 0.26 -5.71
N SER A 38 -1.77 1.13 -6.64
CA SER A 38 -1.18 2.46 -6.83
C SER A 38 -2.23 3.55 -6.70
N MET A 39 -1.80 4.73 -6.25
CA MET A 39 -2.60 5.96 -6.23
C MET A 39 -1.75 7.11 -6.78
N THR A 40 -2.38 8.01 -7.53
CA THR A 40 -1.71 9.23 -7.96
C THR A 40 -1.93 10.33 -6.93
N PHE A 41 -0.83 10.87 -6.39
CA PHE A 41 -0.82 12.04 -5.53
C PHE A 41 -0.48 13.25 -6.39
N GLN A 42 -1.25 14.30 -6.27
CA GLN A 42 -1.03 15.52 -7.04
C GLN A 42 -1.23 16.76 -6.18
N VAL A 43 -0.67 17.87 -6.62
CA VAL A 43 -0.92 19.16 -6.01
C VAL A 43 -2.41 19.48 -6.09
N ASN A 44 -2.97 20.07 -5.03
CA ASN A 44 -4.34 20.55 -5.04
C ASN A 44 -4.40 21.84 -5.86
N ASP A 45 -5.04 21.79 -7.02
CA ASP A 45 -5.25 22.91 -7.95
C ASP A 45 -6.63 23.56 -7.82
N SER A 46 -7.40 23.15 -6.78
CA SER A 46 -8.72 23.72 -6.52
C SER A 46 -8.64 25.20 -6.09
N PRO A 47 -9.72 26.00 -6.28
CA PRO A 47 -9.78 27.39 -5.79
C PRO A 47 -9.65 27.52 -4.26
N PHE A 48 -9.71 26.43 -3.53
CA PHE A 48 -9.60 26.37 -2.08
C PHE A 48 -8.24 25.90 -1.58
N ALA A 49 -7.29 25.67 -2.49
CA ALA A 49 -5.94 25.24 -2.15
C ALA A 49 -5.27 26.18 -1.13
N GLY A 50 -4.58 25.63 -0.15
CA GLY A 50 -3.87 26.36 0.89
C GLY A 50 -4.72 26.84 2.07
N ARG A 51 -5.97 26.37 2.19
CA ARG A 51 -6.82 26.71 3.35
C ARG A 51 -6.62 25.79 4.53
N GLU A 52 -6.33 24.51 4.27
CA GLU A 52 -6.22 23.48 5.29
C GLU A 52 -4.78 23.05 5.55
N GLY A 53 -3.90 23.16 4.55
CA GLY A 53 -2.51 22.73 4.63
C GLY A 53 -1.51 23.87 4.44
N LYS A 54 -0.32 23.69 5.04
CA LYS A 54 0.81 24.63 4.87
C LYS A 54 1.72 24.23 3.70
N PHE A 55 1.80 22.92 3.40
CA PHE A 55 2.67 22.35 2.39
C PHE A 55 1.84 21.93 1.17
N ILE A 56 1.78 22.84 0.19
CA ILE A 56 0.91 22.71 -0.99
C ILE A 56 1.68 22.56 -2.32
N THR A 57 3.01 22.61 -2.29
CA THR A 57 3.82 22.56 -3.51
C THR A 57 4.26 21.14 -3.86
N SER A 58 4.42 20.86 -5.16
CA SER A 58 4.94 19.57 -5.64
C SER A 58 6.30 19.22 -5.01
N ARG A 59 7.15 20.22 -4.82
CA ARG A 59 8.44 20.02 -4.17
C ARG A 59 8.30 19.50 -2.73
N ASN A 60 7.42 20.09 -1.94
CA ASN A 60 7.20 19.66 -0.56
C ASN A 60 6.66 18.22 -0.51
N ILE A 61 5.72 17.88 -1.41
CA ILE A 61 5.16 16.54 -1.52
C ILE A 61 6.26 15.54 -1.89
N LYS A 62 7.08 15.86 -2.89
CA LYS A 62 8.19 15.00 -3.34
C LYS A 62 9.20 14.74 -2.23
N GLU A 63 9.69 15.79 -1.57
CA GLU A 63 10.64 15.68 -0.45
C GLU A 63 10.08 14.80 0.69
N ARG A 64 8.79 14.92 0.97
CA ARG A 64 8.13 14.10 2.00
C ARG A 64 8.01 12.63 1.59
N LEU A 65 7.66 12.35 0.33
CA LEU A 65 7.59 11.00 -0.21
C LEU A 65 8.96 10.35 -0.26
N GLU A 66 10.01 11.06 -0.68
CA GLU A 66 11.40 10.58 -0.67
C GLU A 66 11.86 10.22 0.76
N LYS A 67 11.49 11.05 1.75
CA LYS A 67 11.77 10.76 3.16
C LYS A 67 11.06 9.49 3.64
N GLU A 68 9.83 9.25 3.19
CA GLU A 68 9.09 8.04 3.53
C GLU A 68 9.76 6.78 2.95
N LEU A 69 10.30 6.84 1.72
CA LEU A 69 11.02 5.74 1.08
C LEU A 69 12.21 5.22 1.89
N ILE A 70 12.82 6.07 2.71
CA ILE A 70 13.96 5.68 3.57
C ILE A 70 13.52 4.67 4.62
N SER A 71 12.32 4.83 5.17
CA SER A 71 11.81 4.00 6.26
C SER A 71 10.84 2.92 5.81
N ASN A 72 10.20 3.11 4.66
CA ASN A 72 9.11 2.27 4.17
C ASN A 72 9.50 1.51 2.89
N VAL A 73 10.02 0.31 3.08
CA VAL A 73 10.57 -0.54 2.00
C VAL A 73 9.49 -1.03 1.03
N ALA A 74 8.23 -1.12 1.49
CA ALA A 74 7.12 -1.61 0.69
C ALA A 74 6.46 -0.51 -0.17
N LEU A 75 6.93 0.73 -0.06
CA LEU A 75 6.44 1.86 -0.83
C LEU A 75 7.31 2.06 -2.07
N ARG A 76 6.69 2.35 -3.21
CA ARG A 76 7.37 2.83 -4.43
C ARG A 76 6.76 4.16 -4.83
N VAL A 77 7.61 5.07 -5.26
CA VAL A 77 7.19 6.40 -5.74
C VAL A 77 7.85 6.63 -7.08
N GLU A 78 7.05 6.96 -8.06
CA GLU A 78 7.48 7.27 -9.43
C GLU A 78 6.93 8.63 -9.83
N ASP A 79 7.67 9.37 -10.64
CA ASP A 79 7.17 10.62 -11.22
C ASP A 79 6.04 10.28 -12.20
N GLY A 80 4.93 11.02 -12.15
CA GLY A 80 3.77 10.83 -13.02
C GLY A 80 3.91 11.54 -14.37
N ASP A 81 2.79 11.65 -15.10
CA ASP A 81 2.72 12.29 -16.43
C ASP A 81 3.04 13.80 -16.41
N SER A 82 3.07 14.40 -15.25
CA SER A 82 3.40 15.82 -15.06
C SER A 82 4.24 16.00 -13.79
N PRO A 83 5.04 17.09 -13.68
CA PRO A 83 5.90 17.35 -12.53
C PRO A 83 5.14 17.57 -11.21
N ASP A 84 3.83 17.76 -11.27
CA ASP A 84 2.96 17.94 -10.10
C ASP A 84 2.23 16.64 -9.67
N LYS A 85 2.52 15.52 -10.34
CA LYS A 85 1.90 14.23 -10.08
C LYS A 85 2.95 13.18 -9.71
N PHE A 86 2.64 12.38 -8.70
CA PHE A 86 3.47 11.28 -8.23
C PHE A 86 2.63 10.01 -8.15
N VAL A 87 3.08 8.94 -8.76
CA VAL A 87 2.45 7.62 -8.66
C VAL A 87 3.04 6.91 -7.44
N VAL A 88 2.21 6.69 -6.45
CA VAL A 88 2.59 6.06 -5.18
C VAL A 88 1.99 4.67 -5.13
N SER A 89 2.84 3.66 -5.07
CA SER A 89 2.46 2.25 -5.07
C SER A 89 2.75 1.60 -3.73
N GLY A 90 1.81 0.81 -3.23
CA GLY A 90 1.91 0.15 -1.94
C GLY A 90 1.27 -1.23 -1.92
N ARG A 91 1.39 -1.93 -0.79
CA ARG A 91 0.84 -3.28 -0.61
C ARG A 91 -0.67 -3.36 -0.67
N GLY A 92 -1.36 -2.24 -0.46
CA GLY A 92 -2.81 -2.21 -0.45
C GLY A 92 -3.36 -0.85 -0.02
N GLU A 93 -4.68 -0.75 -0.03
CA GLU A 93 -5.43 0.47 0.27
C GLU A 93 -5.10 1.04 1.66
N LEU A 94 -5.05 0.18 2.69
CA LEU A 94 -4.76 0.62 4.06
C LEU A 94 -3.37 1.22 4.19
N HIS A 95 -2.37 0.63 3.54
CA HIS A 95 -0.99 1.12 3.58
C HIS A 95 -0.90 2.55 3.04
N LEU A 96 -1.52 2.81 1.89
CA LEU A 96 -1.56 4.14 1.29
C LEU A 96 -2.43 5.12 2.10
N SER A 97 -3.54 4.67 2.68
CA SER A 97 -4.41 5.49 3.53
C SER A 97 -3.70 5.98 4.79
N VAL A 98 -2.88 5.15 5.41
CA VAL A 98 -2.07 5.54 6.59
C VAL A 98 -1.04 6.61 6.20
N LEU A 99 -0.38 6.47 5.05
CA LEU A 99 0.54 7.49 4.55
C LEU A 99 -0.17 8.83 4.30
N ILE A 100 -1.31 8.80 3.62
CA ILE A 100 -2.12 9.99 3.32
C ILE A 100 -2.52 10.70 4.62
N GLU A 101 -3.03 9.94 5.61
CA GLU A 101 -3.45 10.50 6.88
C GLU A 101 -2.26 11.08 7.67
N SER A 102 -1.10 10.45 7.62
CA SER A 102 0.12 10.97 8.23
C SER A 102 0.55 12.30 7.59
N MET A 103 0.55 12.37 6.27
CA MET A 103 0.84 13.60 5.53
C MET A 103 -0.16 14.71 5.85
N ARG A 104 -1.47 14.38 5.92
CA ARG A 104 -2.51 15.33 6.29
C ARG A 104 -2.27 15.92 7.69
N ARG A 105 -1.93 15.08 8.67
CA ARG A 105 -1.61 15.51 10.05
C ARG A 105 -0.35 16.37 10.12
N GLU A 106 0.61 16.14 9.26
CA GLU A 106 1.81 16.97 9.13
C GLU A 106 1.54 18.33 8.47
N GLY A 107 0.33 18.55 7.95
CA GLY A 107 -0.10 19.80 7.30
C GLY A 107 0.15 19.85 5.80
N PHE A 108 0.31 18.69 5.15
CA PHE A 108 0.30 18.60 3.69
C PHE A 108 -1.14 18.63 3.15
N GLU A 109 -1.33 19.40 2.08
CA GLU A 109 -2.57 19.43 1.33
C GLU A 109 -2.30 18.91 -0.08
N LEU A 110 -2.97 17.83 -0.45
CA LEU A 110 -2.78 17.15 -1.73
C LEU A 110 -4.11 16.60 -2.24
N ALA A 111 -4.23 16.47 -3.54
CA ALA A 111 -5.33 15.75 -4.18
C ALA A 111 -4.90 14.32 -4.49
N ILE A 112 -5.82 13.37 -4.35
CA ILE A 112 -5.56 11.95 -4.50
C ILE A 112 -6.54 11.38 -5.51
N CYS A 113 -6.04 10.60 -6.47
CA CYS A 113 -6.86 9.86 -7.41
C CYS A 113 -7.36 8.55 -6.77
N LYS A 114 -8.36 7.95 -7.41
CA LYS A 114 -8.85 6.62 -7.00
C LYS A 114 -7.73 5.59 -7.06
N PRO A 115 -7.71 4.61 -6.12
CA PRO A 115 -6.76 3.52 -6.17
C PRO A 115 -6.93 2.69 -7.45
N GLN A 116 -5.81 2.29 -8.03
CA GLN A 116 -5.75 1.44 -9.22
C GLN A 116 -4.92 0.21 -8.89
N VAL A 117 -5.36 -0.94 -9.39
CA VAL A 117 -4.60 -2.19 -9.24
C VAL A 117 -3.49 -2.22 -10.28
N ILE A 118 -2.30 -2.60 -9.85
CA ILE A 118 -1.13 -2.71 -10.72
C ILE A 118 -1.25 -4.02 -11.50
N GLN A 119 -1.34 -3.89 -12.81
CA GLN A 119 -1.33 -5.03 -13.73
C GLN A 119 0.09 -5.26 -14.25
N LYS A 120 0.44 -6.51 -14.50
CA LYS A 120 1.71 -6.91 -15.09
C LYS A 120 1.47 -7.58 -16.42
N GLU A 121 2.33 -7.30 -17.38
CA GLU A 121 2.38 -8.04 -18.64
C GLU A 121 3.45 -9.14 -18.51
N VAL A 122 3.01 -10.38 -18.66
CA VAL A 122 3.88 -11.57 -18.64
C VAL A 122 3.58 -12.37 -19.90
N ASP A 123 4.59 -12.61 -20.72
CA ASP A 123 4.48 -13.36 -21.99
C ASP A 123 3.42 -12.80 -22.98
N GLY A 124 3.16 -11.47 -22.93
CA GLY A 124 2.17 -10.81 -23.78
C GLY A 124 0.73 -10.90 -23.26
N GLU A 125 0.52 -11.45 -22.09
CA GLU A 125 -0.78 -11.50 -21.39
C GLU A 125 -0.80 -10.56 -20.18
N ILE A 126 -1.95 -9.91 -19.95
CA ILE A 126 -2.14 -9.02 -18.80
C ILE A 126 -2.57 -9.85 -17.60
N HIS A 127 -1.73 -9.81 -16.56
CA HIS A 127 -1.98 -10.46 -15.28
C HIS A 127 -2.41 -9.43 -14.24
N GLU A 128 -3.43 -9.79 -13.44
CA GLU A 128 -3.84 -9.02 -12.27
C GLU A 128 -3.46 -9.76 -10.97
N PRO A 129 -3.14 -9.03 -9.88
CA PRO A 129 -2.84 -9.67 -8.62
C PRO A 129 -4.09 -10.24 -7.95
N PHE A 130 -3.93 -11.40 -7.33
CA PHE A 130 -4.93 -12.04 -6.47
C PHE A 130 -4.43 -12.06 -5.03
N GLU A 131 -5.35 -11.94 -4.10
CA GLU A 131 -5.06 -11.93 -2.67
C GLU A 131 -5.85 -13.02 -1.96
N GLN A 132 -5.21 -13.62 -0.96
CA GLN A 132 -5.88 -14.50 -0.03
C GLN A 132 -6.51 -13.67 1.09
N ILE A 133 -7.82 -13.85 1.27
CA ILE A 133 -8.60 -13.16 2.30
C ILE A 133 -8.96 -14.19 3.36
N VAL A 134 -8.66 -13.87 4.60
CA VAL A 134 -9.07 -14.66 5.76
C VAL A 134 -9.99 -13.81 6.62
N ILE A 135 -11.22 -14.28 6.85
CA ILE A 135 -12.25 -13.57 7.60
C ILE A 135 -12.69 -14.47 8.76
N ASP A 136 -12.59 -13.95 9.97
CA ASP A 136 -13.05 -14.62 11.21
C ASP A 136 -14.24 -13.84 11.76
N ILE A 137 -15.44 -14.45 11.74
CA ILE A 137 -16.71 -13.80 12.07
C ILE A 137 -17.59 -14.75 12.88
N GLU A 138 -18.70 -14.21 13.41
CA GLU A 138 -19.79 -15.01 13.92
C GLU A 138 -20.53 -15.72 12.78
N ASP A 139 -20.99 -16.95 12.99
CA ASP A 139 -21.66 -17.78 11.99
C ASP A 139 -22.93 -17.14 11.43
N THR A 140 -23.60 -16.31 12.22
CA THR A 140 -24.78 -15.52 11.83
C THR A 140 -24.53 -14.58 10.66
N HIS A 141 -23.28 -14.11 10.46
CA HIS A 141 -22.89 -13.18 9.41
C HIS A 141 -22.29 -13.84 8.17
N GLN A 142 -22.12 -15.17 8.19
CA GLN A 142 -21.53 -15.92 7.08
C GLN A 142 -22.24 -15.65 5.74
N GLY A 143 -23.59 -15.70 5.74
CA GLY A 143 -24.39 -15.47 4.54
C GLY A 143 -24.17 -14.09 3.92
N ALA A 144 -24.17 -13.05 4.75
CA ALA A 144 -23.97 -11.67 4.30
C ALA A 144 -22.57 -11.43 3.70
N VAL A 145 -21.53 -12.05 4.28
CA VAL A 145 -20.17 -11.98 3.74
C VAL A 145 -20.07 -12.70 2.41
N MET A 146 -20.70 -13.87 2.27
CA MET A 146 -20.73 -14.62 1.01
C MET A 146 -21.45 -13.85 -0.10
N GLU A 147 -22.58 -13.21 0.23
CA GLU A 147 -23.36 -12.38 -0.69
C GLU A 147 -22.54 -11.16 -1.18
N GLU A 148 -21.78 -10.51 -0.32
CA GLU A 148 -20.96 -9.35 -0.68
C GLU A 148 -19.72 -9.73 -1.50
N LEU A 149 -19.10 -10.89 -1.24
CA LEU A 149 -17.91 -11.34 -1.95
C LEU A 149 -18.20 -12.00 -3.30
N GLY A 150 -19.40 -12.54 -3.51
CA GLY A 150 -19.78 -13.16 -4.79
C GLY A 150 -19.63 -12.23 -6.00
N PRO A 151 -20.25 -11.02 -6.02
CA PRO A 151 -20.10 -10.06 -7.12
C PRO A 151 -18.66 -9.56 -7.31
N ARG A 152 -17.83 -9.66 -6.27
CA ARG A 152 -16.41 -9.26 -6.28
C ARG A 152 -15.49 -10.34 -6.85
N LYS A 153 -16.06 -11.44 -7.35
CA LYS A 153 -15.33 -12.58 -7.92
C LYS A 153 -14.38 -13.28 -6.93
N ALA A 154 -14.75 -13.30 -5.66
CA ALA A 154 -14.04 -14.06 -4.67
C ALA A 154 -14.44 -15.53 -4.72
N GLU A 155 -13.46 -16.43 -4.72
CA GLU A 155 -13.63 -17.86 -4.70
C GLU A 155 -13.36 -18.40 -3.31
N VAL A 156 -14.32 -19.16 -2.77
CA VAL A 156 -14.18 -19.80 -1.46
C VAL A 156 -13.14 -20.93 -1.56
N GLN A 157 -12.14 -20.89 -0.68
CA GLN A 157 -11.13 -21.94 -0.58
C GLN A 157 -11.42 -22.88 0.59
N ASN A 158 -11.78 -22.32 1.74
CA ASN A 158 -12.00 -23.09 2.95
C ASN A 158 -13.04 -22.43 3.86
N ILE A 159 -13.76 -23.24 4.63
CA ILE A 159 -14.71 -22.81 5.65
C ILE A 159 -14.49 -23.69 6.88
N GLU A 160 -14.05 -23.12 7.98
CA GLU A 160 -13.82 -23.80 9.24
C GLU A 160 -14.74 -23.21 10.32
N SER A 161 -15.54 -24.08 10.95
CA SER A 161 -16.36 -23.70 12.11
C SER A 161 -15.72 -24.22 13.40
N ASP A 162 -15.68 -23.38 14.43
CA ASP A 162 -15.19 -23.77 15.76
C ASP A 162 -16.26 -24.47 16.62
N ASN A 163 -17.47 -24.67 16.08
CA ASN A 163 -18.65 -25.20 16.78
C ASN A 163 -19.04 -24.42 18.07
N LYS A 164 -18.54 -23.18 18.19
CA LYS A 164 -18.85 -22.26 19.30
C LYS A 164 -19.51 -20.98 18.81
N GLY A 165 -19.98 -20.96 17.57
CA GLY A 165 -20.65 -19.83 16.94
C GLY A 165 -19.73 -18.89 16.15
N ARG A 166 -18.48 -19.31 15.87
CA ARG A 166 -17.56 -18.58 14.98
C ARG A 166 -17.19 -19.42 13.77
N VAL A 167 -16.97 -18.75 12.67
CA VAL A 167 -16.57 -19.34 11.41
C VAL A 167 -15.39 -18.55 10.81
N LYS A 168 -14.38 -19.28 10.36
CA LYS A 168 -13.25 -18.77 9.59
C LYS A 168 -13.49 -19.10 8.13
N LEU A 169 -13.51 -18.06 7.30
CA LEU A 169 -13.71 -18.13 5.86
C LEU A 169 -12.40 -17.76 5.15
N GLU A 170 -11.98 -18.58 4.21
CA GLU A 170 -10.82 -18.32 3.38
C GLU A 170 -11.24 -18.18 1.92
N PHE A 171 -10.86 -17.08 1.29
CA PHE A 171 -11.16 -16.78 -0.11
C PHE A 171 -9.89 -16.42 -0.87
N ILE A 172 -9.94 -16.62 -2.18
CA ILE A 172 -9.02 -15.99 -3.12
C ILE A 172 -9.84 -15.02 -3.98
N ALA A 173 -9.40 -13.77 -4.06
CA ALA A 173 -10.09 -12.74 -4.82
C ALA A 173 -9.12 -11.83 -5.57
N PRO A 174 -9.51 -11.27 -6.73
CA PRO A 174 -8.70 -10.28 -7.42
C PRO A 174 -8.60 -9.00 -6.55
N SER A 175 -7.41 -8.41 -6.46
CA SER A 175 -7.15 -7.24 -5.60
C SER A 175 -8.12 -6.08 -5.88
N ARG A 176 -8.56 -5.91 -7.14
CA ARG A 176 -9.59 -4.92 -7.50
C ARG A 176 -10.95 -5.15 -6.83
N GLY A 177 -11.29 -6.40 -6.53
CA GLY A 177 -12.53 -6.77 -5.85
C GLY A 177 -12.50 -6.47 -4.35
N ILE A 178 -11.31 -6.34 -3.77
CA ILE A 178 -11.12 -6.13 -2.33
C ILE A 178 -11.14 -4.63 -1.98
N ILE A 179 -10.84 -3.75 -2.93
CA ILE A 179 -10.88 -2.30 -2.72
C ILE A 179 -12.25 -1.90 -2.17
N GLY A 180 -12.26 -1.23 -1.00
CA GLY A 180 -13.45 -0.81 -0.29
C GLY A 180 -14.22 -1.92 0.44
N PHE A 181 -13.86 -3.19 0.30
CA PHE A 181 -14.54 -4.32 0.97
C PHE A 181 -14.49 -4.20 2.50
N ARG A 182 -13.39 -3.71 3.04
CA ARG A 182 -13.24 -3.51 4.48
C ARG A 182 -14.30 -2.58 5.08
N LEU A 183 -14.71 -1.55 4.32
CA LEU A 183 -15.79 -0.65 4.74
C LEU A 183 -17.15 -1.36 4.69
N SER A 184 -17.39 -2.18 3.66
CA SER A 184 -18.61 -3.01 3.59
C SER A 184 -18.68 -3.98 4.77
N LEU A 185 -17.57 -4.59 5.17
CA LEU A 185 -17.52 -5.52 6.29
C LEU A 185 -17.90 -4.88 7.63
N ILE A 186 -17.57 -3.59 7.84
CA ILE A 186 -17.98 -2.84 9.04
C ILE A 186 -19.50 -2.68 9.10
N HIS A 187 -20.19 -2.60 7.98
CA HIS A 187 -21.64 -2.43 7.91
C HIS A 187 -22.41 -3.76 7.96
N ILE A 188 -21.74 -4.87 7.71
CA ILE A 188 -22.30 -6.22 7.84
C ILE A 188 -22.42 -6.61 9.31
#